data_e0adc6e6c67804f9fcbac633c92e5504
#
_entry.id   e0adc6e6c67804f9fcbac633c92e5504
#
_cell.length_a   1.000
_cell.length_b   1.000
_cell.length_c   1.000
_cell.angle_alpha   90.00
_cell.angle_beta   90.00
_cell.angle_gamma   90.00
#
_symmetry.space_group_name_H-M   'P 1'
#
loop_
_entity.id
_entity.type
_entity.pdbx_description
1 polymer ?
#
loop_
_entity_poly.entity_id
_entity_poly.type
_entity_poly.pdbx_seq_one_letter_code
_entity_poly.pdbx_strand_id
1 'polypeptide(L)'
;MAINCGIVGLPNVGKSTIFSALTAAPAEAANYPFCTINPNVGIVDLPDSRLDYLANKFNTKRKVAATVEFVDIAGLVKGASKGEGLGNQFLANIREVGVIAQVVRCFENPDIVHVNNKIDPADDIETINMELAFADLDTVNRRIEKAQKAARVSKEEAKKAEVLLAAIAKIKPLLENGKPARTADLTDDEKIALYDSHLITMKPQMYVCNVDEDGMKNGNEYIETVKKIAAEEGSDVVVICGKFEAELADMEDPEEKLEFLSELGLKESGLAVLARAAYHLMGLRTFLTAGEDECRAWTIHAGDTAPKAAGVIHTDFEKGFIKAETYSFDDLVKYGSEAEIKAAGKYRIEGKEYIVQDGDVIFFKFNV
;
A
#
# COMPACT_ATOMS: atom_id res chain seq x y z
N MET A 1 -10.71 2.98 -4.33
CA MET A 1 -9.64 3.64 -3.54
C MET A 1 -8.49 3.91 -4.48
N ALA A 2 -7.68 4.92 -4.22
CA ALA A 2 -6.45 5.13 -5.00
C ALA A 2 -5.49 3.95 -4.75
N ILE A 3 -4.82 3.48 -5.81
CA ILE A 3 -3.86 2.36 -5.75
C ILE A 3 -2.46 2.97 -5.58
N ASN A 4 -2.29 3.78 -4.53
CA ASN A 4 -1.03 4.44 -4.25
C ASN A 4 -0.76 4.52 -2.74
N CYS A 5 0.52 4.59 -2.39
CA CYS A 5 1.04 4.68 -1.03
C CYS A 5 1.72 6.04 -0.82
N GLY A 6 1.23 6.82 0.12
CA GLY A 6 1.87 8.08 0.50
C GLY A 6 3.01 7.87 1.49
N ILE A 7 4.19 8.35 1.15
CA ILE A 7 5.35 8.33 2.07
C ILE A 7 5.35 9.62 2.86
N VAL A 8 5.26 9.51 4.17
CA VAL A 8 5.26 10.63 5.12
C VAL A 8 6.39 10.48 6.14
N GLY A 9 6.79 11.55 6.79
CA GLY A 9 7.80 11.52 7.84
C GLY A 9 8.25 12.92 8.22
N LEU A 10 8.84 13.05 9.39
CA LEU A 10 9.47 14.29 9.84
C LEU A 10 10.68 14.64 8.95
N PRO A 11 11.16 15.89 8.95
CA PRO A 11 12.40 16.24 8.27
C PRO A 11 13.59 15.40 8.76
N ASN A 12 14.50 15.06 7.86
CA ASN A 12 15.77 14.36 8.13
C ASN A 12 15.63 12.91 8.69
N VAL A 13 14.48 12.26 8.48
CA VAL A 13 14.29 10.82 8.82
C VAL A 13 14.76 9.88 7.71
N GLY A 14 15.22 10.43 6.55
CA GLY A 14 15.65 9.64 5.39
C GLY A 14 14.56 9.39 4.35
N LYS A 15 13.41 10.07 4.46
CA LYS A 15 12.29 9.95 3.52
C LYS A 15 12.71 10.17 2.06
N SER A 16 13.43 11.24 1.77
CA SER A 16 13.90 11.56 0.41
C SER A 16 14.91 10.55 -0.13
N THR A 17 15.75 9.97 0.74
CA THR A 17 16.71 8.91 0.34
C THR A 17 15.95 7.65 -0.09
N ILE A 18 14.97 7.21 0.71
CA ILE A 18 14.12 6.06 0.37
C ILE A 18 13.33 6.34 -0.91
N PHE A 19 12.75 7.53 -1.06
CA PHE A 19 11.99 7.89 -2.25
C PHE A 19 12.89 7.97 -3.51
N SER A 20 14.10 8.51 -3.40
CA SER A 20 15.06 8.52 -4.50
C SER A 20 15.46 7.10 -4.93
N ALA A 21 15.70 6.19 -3.98
CA ALA A 21 15.97 4.79 -4.28
C ALA A 21 14.77 4.10 -4.96
N LEU A 22 13.55 4.40 -4.53
CA LEU A 22 12.33 3.92 -5.18
C LEU A 22 12.20 4.38 -6.63
N THR A 23 12.58 5.63 -6.93
CA THR A 23 12.45 6.23 -8.26
C THR A 23 13.62 5.92 -9.18
N ALA A 24 14.78 5.56 -8.64
CA ALA A 24 15.95 5.11 -9.41
C ALA A 24 15.78 3.68 -9.92
N ALA A 25 14.96 2.85 -9.26
CA ALA A 25 14.67 1.50 -9.73
C ALA A 25 13.92 1.60 -11.08
N PRO A 26 14.44 0.97 -12.16
CA PRO A 26 13.80 1.03 -13.47
C PRO A 26 12.49 0.24 -13.41
N ALA A 27 11.39 0.92 -13.15
CA ALA A 27 10.10 0.35 -13.50
C ALA A 27 10.06 0.26 -15.03
N GLU A 28 9.61 -0.87 -15.60
CA GLU A 28 9.23 -0.93 -17.01
C GLU A 28 8.03 -0.02 -17.31
N ALA A 29 8.01 1.15 -16.68
CA ALA A 29 6.99 2.19 -16.74
C ALA A 29 6.78 2.74 -18.16
N ALA A 30 7.69 2.45 -19.12
CA ALA A 30 7.55 2.80 -20.51
C ALA A 30 6.29 2.22 -21.20
N ASN A 31 5.56 1.33 -20.53
CA ASN A 31 4.38 0.65 -21.07
C ASN A 31 3.02 1.15 -20.56
N TYR A 32 2.99 2.16 -19.70
CA TYR A 32 1.73 2.80 -19.30
C TYR A 32 1.46 4.02 -20.18
N PRO A 33 0.56 3.93 -21.18
CA PRO A 33 0.10 5.11 -21.91
C PRO A 33 -0.65 5.99 -20.89
N PHE A 34 -0.21 7.23 -20.71
CA PHE A 34 -0.75 8.25 -19.79
C PHE A 34 -0.01 8.48 -18.46
N CYS A 35 1.16 7.90 -18.19
CA CYS A 35 1.99 8.37 -17.08
C CYS A 35 2.60 9.74 -17.41
N THR A 36 1.98 10.79 -16.89
CA THR A 36 2.69 12.07 -16.70
C THR A 36 3.73 11.87 -15.63
N ILE A 37 5.00 12.10 -15.93
CA ILE A 37 6.09 12.06 -14.97
C ILE A 37 5.84 13.20 -13.97
N ASN A 38 5.20 12.88 -12.86
CA ASN A 38 5.10 13.80 -11.73
C ASN A 38 6.35 13.58 -10.87
N PRO A 39 7.17 14.59 -10.59
CA PRO A 39 8.42 14.44 -9.86
C PRO A 39 8.26 13.87 -8.44
N ASN A 40 7.03 13.82 -7.92
CA ASN A 40 6.71 13.29 -6.60
C ASN A 40 6.06 11.91 -6.63
N VAL A 41 6.11 11.20 -7.76
CA VAL A 41 5.51 9.86 -7.91
C VAL A 41 6.58 8.88 -8.37
N GLY A 42 6.75 7.80 -7.60
CA GLY A 42 7.61 6.66 -7.93
C GLY A 42 6.76 5.42 -8.21
N ILE A 43 7.07 4.71 -9.30
CA ILE A 43 6.42 3.44 -9.64
C ILE A 43 7.43 2.34 -9.41
N VAL A 44 7.06 1.32 -8.63
CA VAL A 44 7.92 0.21 -8.25
C VAL A 44 7.28 -1.09 -8.70
N ASP A 45 8.05 -1.91 -9.40
CA ASP A 45 7.63 -3.27 -9.75
C ASP A 45 7.48 -4.12 -8.49
N LEU A 46 6.41 -4.90 -8.41
CA LEU A 46 6.20 -5.85 -7.35
C LEU A 46 6.90 -7.17 -7.71
N PRO A 47 8.01 -7.53 -7.01
CA PRO A 47 8.67 -8.80 -7.27
C PRO A 47 7.73 -9.97 -6.98
N ASP A 48 7.55 -10.85 -7.97
CA ASP A 48 6.70 -12.02 -7.86
C ASP A 48 7.39 -13.24 -8.51
N SER A 49 7.92 -14.14 -7.67
CA SER A 49 8.58 -15.36 -8.11
C SER A 49 7.68 -16.28 -8.94
N ARG A 50 6.35 -16.16 -8.79
CA ARG A 50 5.37 -16.90 -9.59
C ARG A 50 5.41 -16.46 -11.05
N LEU A 51 5.54 -15.15 -11.27
CA LEU A 51 5.68 -14.58 -12.62
C LEU A 51 7.00 -15.01 -13.27
N ASP A 52 8.11 -15.05 -12.51
CA ASP A 52 9.40 -15.54 -12.99
C ASP A 52 9.33 -17.01 -13.38
N TYR A 53 8.68 -17.83 -12.57
CA TYR A 53 8.46 -19.23 -12.88
C TYR A 53 7.64 -19.42 -14.17
N LEU A 54 6.56 -18.65 -14.33
CA LEU A 54 5.73 -18.71 -15.55
C LEU A 54 6.51 -18.27 -16.78
N ALA A 55 7.25 -17.18 -16.69
CA ALA A 55 8.06 -16.66 -17.79
C ALA A 55 9.08 -17.71 -18.30
N ASN A 56 9.77 -18.36 -17.37
CA ASN A 56 10.71 -19.43 -17.69
C ASN A 56 10.01 -20.66 -18.28
N LYS A 57 8.89 -21.07 -17.69
CA LYS A 57 8.15 -22.26 -18.09
C LYS A 57 7.54 -22.15 -19.49
N PHE A 58 6.97 -21.00 -19.82
CA PHE A 58 6.36 -20.74 -21.12
C PHE A 58 7.34 -20.15 -22.13
N ASN A 59 8.63 -19.97 -21.74
CA ASN A 59 9.65 -19.36 -22.56
C ASN A 59 9.17 -18.03 -23.19
N THR A 60 8.54 -17.21 -22.36
CA THR A 60 7.84 -16.00 -22.78
C THR A 60 8.78 -14.93 -23.33
N LYS A 61 8.34 -14.20 -24.35
CA LYS A 61 9.09 -13.07 -24.93
C LYS A 61 9.09 -11.84 -24.02
N ARG A 62 8.04 -11.67 -23.21
CA ARG A 62 7.83 -10.49 -22.37
C ARG A 62 7.26 -10.86 -21.01
N LYS A 63 7.88 -10.33 -19.98
CA LYS A 63 7.42 -10.44 -18.59
C LYS A 63 6.98 -9.06 -18.09
N VAL A 64 5.76 -8.94 -17.51
CA VAL A 64 5.23 -7.69 -16.98
C VAL A 64 4.77 -7.89 -15.54
N ALA A 65 5.45 -7.24 -14.60
CA ALA A 65 5.13 -7.28 -13.19
C ALA A 65 3.90 -6.41 -12.85
N ALA A 66 3.26 -6.69 -11.72
CA ALA A 66 2.37 -5.71 -11.08
C ALA A 66 3.20 -4.57 -10.48
N THR A 67 2.59 -3.41 -10.30
CA THR A 67 3.30 -2.23 -9.80
C THR A 67 2.58 -1.61 -8.61
N VAL A 68 3.35 -0.91 -7.78
CA VAL A 68 2.85 -0.05 -6.71
C VAL A 68 3.33 1.36 -6.96
N GLU A 69 2.41 2.31 -6.85
CA GLU A 69 2.71 3.74 -6.95
C GLU A 69 2.99 4.30 -5.55
N PHE A 70 4.14 4.95 -5.39
CA PHE A 70 4.49 5.69 -4.19
C PHE A 70 4.48 7.18 -4.47
N VAL A 71 3.90 7.95 -3.55
CA VAL A 71 3.82 9.41 -3.63
C VAL A 71 4.64 10.02 -2.51
N ASP A 72 5.65 10.82 -2.87
CA ASP A 72 6.38 11.61 -1.87
C ASP A 72 5.52 12.77 -1.39
N ILE A 73 5.08 12.68 -0.15
CA ILE A 73 4.33 13.75 0.49
C ILE A 73 5.31 14.61 1.28
N ALA A 74 5.42 15.88 0.90
CA ALA A 74 6.35 16.82 1.53
C ALA A 74 6.26 16.77 3.06
N GLY A 75 7.40 16.82 3.73
CA GLY A 75 7.51 16.58 5.18
C GLY A 75 6.59 17.46 6.02
N LEU A 76 6.03 16.85 7.04
CA LEU A 76 5.19 17.53 8.03
C LEU A 76 6.05 18.46 8.88
N VAL A 77 5.62 19.71 9.02
CA VAL A 77 6.16 20.64 10.01
C VAL A 77 5.14 20.75 11.15
N LYS A 78 5.62 20.73 12.39
CA LYS A 78 4.77 20.89 13.58
C LYS A 78 3.88 22.13 13.45
N GLY A 79 2.56 21.96 13.64
CA GLY A 79 1.58 23.02 13.45
C GLY A 79 0.90 23.06 12.06
N ALA A 80 1.13 22.04 11.24
CA ALA A 80 0.52 21.94 9.90
C ALA A 80 -1.02 21.96 9.92
N SER A 81 -1.64 21.42 10.98
CA SER A 81 -3.09 21.42 11.18
C SER A 81 -3.67 22.81 11.49
N LYS A 82 -2.86 23.78 11.91
CA LYS A 82 -3.31 25.14 12.23
C LYS A 82 -3.41 26.07 11.02
N GLY A 83 -3.23 25.57 9.80
CA GLY A 83 -3.67 26.25 8.58
C GLY A 83 -2.69 27.22 7.94
N GLU A 84 -1.41 27.17 8.26
CA GLU A 84 -0.41 28.02 7.59
C GLU A 84 0.23 27.28 6.38
N GLY A 85 -0.19 27.67 5.17
CA GLY A 85 0.50 27.41 3.90
C GLY A 85 0.77 25.93 3.57
N LEU A 86 1.99 25.45 3.78
CA LEU A 86 2.48 24.11 3.40
C LEU A 86 1.75 22.97 4.13
N GLY A 87 1.24 23.20 5.33
CA GLY A 87 0.49 22.19 6.09
C GLY A 87 -0.81 21.78 5.44
N ASN A 88 -1.56 22.72 4.85
CA ASN A 88 -2.81 22.42 4.14
C ASN A 88 -2.56 21.60 2.87
N GLN A 89 -1.45 21.87 2.16
CA GLN A 89 -1.08 21.10 0.98
C GLN A 89 -0.67 19.67 1.35
N PHE A 90 0.08 19.50 2.43
CA PHE A 90 0.41 18.18 3.00
C PHE A 90 -0.84 17.36 3.30
N LEU A 91 -1.80 17.95 4.05
CA LEU A 91 -3.05 17.29 4.39
C LEU A 91 -3.93 16.99 3.17
N ALA A 92 -3.90 17.82 2.13
CA ALA A 92 -4.59 17.56 0.88
C ALA A 92 -4.00 16.34 0.16
N ASN A 93 -2.67 16.31 0.00
CA ASN A 93 -1.99 15.21 -0.67
C ASN A 93 -2.19 13.87 0.07
N ILE A 94 -2.14 13.88 1.41
CA ILE A 94 -2.33 12.64 2.19
C ILE A 94 -3.78 12.13 2.12
N ARG A 95 -4.77 12.99 1.83
CA ARG A 95 -6.15 12.56 1.60
C ARG A 95 -6.33 11.80 0.29
N GLU A 96 -5.49 12.05 -0.70
CA GLU A 96 -5.58 11.44 -2.03
C GLU A 96 -4.98 10.04 -2.11
N VAL A 97 -4.06 9.68 -1.18
CA VAL A 97 -3.43 8.36 -1.20
C VAL A 97 -4.30 7.29 -0.53
N GLY A 98 -4.13 6.02 -0.95
CA GLY A 98 -4.88 4.88 -0.42
C GLY A 98 -4.40 4.41 0.94
N VAL A 99 -3.09 4.37 1.16
CA VAL A 99 -2.41 3.94 2.40
C VAL A 99 -1.27 4.89 2.73
N ILE A 100 -0.81 4.84 3.97
CA ILE A 100 0.26 5.70 4.50
C ILE A 100 1.46 4.84 4.92
N ALA A 101 2.64 5.17 4.41
CA ALA A 101 3.92 4.66 4.89
C ALA A 101 4.64 5.76 5.66
N GLN A 102 4.65 5.64 6.98
CA GLN A 102 5.32 6.63 7.85
C GLN A 102 6.77 6.23 8.09
N VAL A 103 7.71 6.99 7.54
CA VAL A 103 9.14 6.80 7.75
C VAL A 103 9.52 7.37 9.12
N VAL A 104 10.17 6.52 9.91
CA VAL A 104 10.66 6.83 11.26
C VAL A 104 12.17 6.61 11.31
N ARG A 105 12.88 7.57 11.84
CA ARG A 105 14.34 7.46 12.03
C ARG A 105 14.67 6.54 13.19
N CYS A 106 15.36 5.43 12.89
CA CYS A 106 15.78 4.42 13.85
C CYS A 106 17.30 4.18 13.83
N PHE A 107 18.08 5.23 13.58
CA PHE A 107 19.55 5.19 13.56
C PHE A 107 20.15 6.47 14.12
N GLU A 108 21.37 6.37 14.65
CA GLU A 108 22.15 7.50 15.13
C GLU A 108 23.13 7.96 14.05
N ASN A 109 23.17 9.27 13.81
CA ASN A 109 24.18 9.90 12.95
C ASN A 109 24.39 11.34 13.41
N PRO A 110 25.59 11.70 13.93
CA PRO A 110 25.89 13.03 14.44
C PRO A 110 25.88 14.12 13.36
N ASP A 111 26.08 13.74 12.09
CA ASP A 111 26.11 14.68 10.96
C ASP A 111 24.70 15.06 10.47
N ILE A 112 23.68 14.34 10.91
CA ILE A 112 22.28 14.55 10.50
C ILE A 112 21.50 15.11 11.70
N VAL A 113 21.21 16.40 11.68
CA VAL A 113 20.44 17.07 12.76
C VAL A 113 19.01 16.54 12.79
N HIS A 114 18.55 16.12 13.97
CA HIS A 114 17.14 15.79 14.19
C HIS A 114 16.35 17.05 14.57
N VAL A 115 15.07 17.16 14.12
CA VAL A 115 14.21 18.34 14.38
C VAL A 115 14.06 18.65 15.87
N ASN A 116 14.03 17.60 16.71
CA ASN A 116 13.90 17.71 18.17
C ASN A 116 15.26 17.59 18.90
N ASN A 117 16.38 17.62 18.18
CA ASN A 117 17.75 17.42 18.72
C ASN A 117 17.94 16.10 19.50
N LYS A 118 16.99 15.18 19.41
CA LYS A 118 16.99 13.84 20.03
C LYS A 118 16.31 12.86 19.09
N ILE A 119 16.85 11.67 18.95
CA ILE A 119 16.20 10.58 18.22
C ILE A 119 15.26 9.88 19.21
N ASP A 120 13.96 10.00 18.93
CA ASP A 120 12.91 9.39 19.75
C ASP A 120 11.74 8.97 18.83
N PRO A 121 11.76 7.71 18.35
CA PRO A 121 10.73 7.20 17.45
C PRO A 121 9.30 7.33 17.97
N ALA A 122 9.10 7.24 19.29
CA ALA A 122 7.79 7.38 19.88
C ALA A 122 7.26 8.82 19.77
N ASP A 123 8.10 9.81 20.09
CA ASP A 123 7.76 11.25 19.97
C ASP A 123 7.54 11.65 18.49
N ASP A 124 8.34 11.10 17.58
CA ASP A 124 8.20 11.34 16.14
C ASP A 124 6.87 10.81 15.60
N ILE A 125 6.48 9.59 16.00
CA ILE A 125 5.21 8.97 15.63
C ILE A 125 4.04 9.76 16.24
N GLU A 126 4.11 10.07 17.52
CA GLU A 126 3.09 10.84 18.23
C GLU A 126 2.86 12.20 17.58
N THR A 127 3.95 12.90 17.21
CA THR A 127 3.87 14.20 16.54
C THR A 127 3.08 14.13 15.24
N ILE A 128 3.34 13.15 14.38
CA ILE A 128 2.60 12.97 13.12
C ILE A 128 1.15 12.55 13.40
N ASN A 129 0.93 11.57 14.25
CA ASN A 129 -0.41 11.09 14.59
C ASN A 129 -1.28 12.21 15.15
N MET A 130 -0.73 13.08 15.97
CA MET A 130 -1.43 14.24 16.53
C MET A 130 -1.88 15.23 15.45
N GLU A 131 -1.01 15.58 14.51
CA GLU A 131 -1.35 16.49 13.41
C GLU A 131 -2.44 15.92 12.50
N LEU A 132 -2.37 14.62 12.20
CA LEU A 132 -3.40 13.93 11.40
C LEU A 132 -4.74 13.84 12.15
N ALA A 133 -4.69 13.55 13.45
CA ALA A 133 -5.88 13.48 14.31
C ALA A 133 -6.58 14.85 14.42
N PHE A 134 -5.84 15.95 14.58
CA PHE A 134 -6.40 17.29 14.61
C PHE A 134 -7.06 17.69 13.29
N ALA A 135 -6.45 17.33 12.15
CA ALA A 135 -7.06 17.57 10.84
C ALA A 135 -8.38 16.81 10.66
N ASP A 136 -8.45 15.58 11.19
CA ASP A 136 -9.68 14.79 11.18
C ASP A 136 -10.71 15.30 12.18
N LEU A 137 -10.29 15.80 13.34
CA LEU A 137 -11.17 16.37 14.35
C LEU A 137 -11.97 17.56 13.79
N ASP A 138 -11.32 18.42 12.99
CA ASP A 138 -12.00 19.51 12.29
C ASP A 138 -13.05 19.00 11.30
N THR A 139 -12.72 17.92 10.58
CA THR A 139 -13.64 17.27 9.65
C THR A 139 -14.82 16.66 10.39
N VAL A 140 -14.58 15.96 11.48
CA VAL A 140 -15.58 15.33 12.35
C VAL A 140 -16.54 16.38 12.93
N ASN A 141 -16.03 17.50 13.45
CA ASN A 141 -16.88 18.55 14.01
C ASN A 141 -17.82 19.14 12.94
N ARG A 142 -17.34 19.40 11.72
CA ARG A 142 -18.20 19.82 10.61
C ARG A 142 -19.23 18.77 10.21
N ARG A 143 -18.89 17.48 10.28
CA ARG A 143 -19.81 16.37 9.99
C ARG A 143 -20.90 16.24 11.03
N ILE A 144 -20.61 16.43 12.31
CA ILE A 144 -21.62 16.47 13.40
C ILE A 144 -22.69 17.52 13.09
N GLU A 145 -22.28 18.75 12.80
CA GLU A 145 -23.23 19.84 12.50
C GLU A 145 -24.12 19.53 11.29
N LYS A 146 -23.53 18.97 10.23
CA LYS A 146 -24.28 18.57 9.03
C LYS A 146 -25.26 17.45 9.33
N ALA A 147 -24.84 16.41 10.06
CA ALA A 147 -25.68 15.27 10.44
C ALA A 147 -26.87 15.71 11.29
N GLN A 148 -26.65 16.58 12.28
CA GLN A 148 -27.71 17.13 13.12
C GLN A 148 -28.74 17.96 12.34
N LYS A 149 -28.31 18.68 11.31
CA LYS A 149 -29.21 19.41 10.40
C LYS A 149 -29.99 18.45 9.51
N ALA A 150 -29.33 17.46 8.92
CA ALA A 150 -29.95 16.47 8.03
C ALA A 150 -31.00 15.62 8.76
N ALA A 151 -30.75 15.25 10.01
CA ALA A 151 -31.69 14.49 10.86
C ALA A 151 -33.09 15.13 11.03
N ARG A 152 -33.20 16.43 10.75
CA ARG A 152 -34.49 17.18 10.87
C ARG A 152 -35.30 17.16 9.56
N VAL A 153 -34.74 16.64 8.45
CA VAL A 153 -35.35 16.68 7.12
C VAL A 153 -36.34 15.53 6.92
N SER A 154 -35.93 14.30 7.28
CA SER A 154 -36.77 13.12 7.13
C SER A 154 -36.39 12.02 8.13
N LYS A 155 -37.27 11.03 8.31
CA LYS A 155 -36.98 9.85 9.17
C LYS A 155 -35.82 9.02 8.65
N GLU A 156 -35.64 8.95 7.32
CA GLU A 156 -34.54 8.21 6.72
C GLU A 156 -33.19 8.89 6.99
N GLU A 157 -33.12 10.20 6.80
CA GLU A 157 -31.92 10.99 7.10
C GLU A 157 -31.62 11.01 8.60
N ALA A 158 -32.62 10.99 9.46
CA ALA A 158 -32.44 10.85 10.90
C ALA A 158 -31.77 9.53 11.26
N LYS A 159 -32.16 8.41 10.64
CA LYS A 159 -31.55 7.09 10.88
C LYS A 159 -30.10 7.03 10.39
N LYS A 160 -29.80 7.60 9.21
CA LYS A 160 -28.42 7.70 8.70
C LYS A 160 -27.55 8.55 9.62
N ALA A 161 -28.09 9.68 10.09
CA ALA A 161 -27.39 10.56 11.02
C ALA A 161 -27.13 9.89 12.37
N GLU A 162 -28.05 9.07 12.87
CA GLU A 162 -27.88 8.31 14.11
C GLU A 162 -26.67 7.38 14.06
N VAL A 163 -26.54 6.58 12.99
CA VAL A 163 -25.40 5.67 12.79
C VAL A 163 -24.08 6.46 12.68
N LEU A 164 -24.07 7.54 11.91
CA LEU A 164 -22.89 8.39 11.77
C LEU A 164 -22.47 9.02 13.09
N LEU A 165 -23.43 9.57 13.87
CA LEU A 165 -23.13 10.19 15.15
C LEU A 165 -22.66 9.18 16.19
N ALA A 166 -23.19 7.94 16.17
CA ALA A 166 -22.71 6.85 17.02
C ALA A 166 -21.26 6.49 16.69
N ALA A 167 -20.91 6.37 15.40
CA ALA A 167 -19.55 6.14 14.95
C ALA A 167 -18.61 7.28 15.38
N ILE A 168 -19.03 8.52 15.18
CA ILE A 168 -18.27 9.72 15.59
C ILE A 168 -18.05 9.75 17.11
N ALA A 169 -19.01 9.35 17.91
CA ALA A 169 -18.88 9.31 19.37
C ALA A 169 -17.76 8.35 19.82
N LYS A 170 -17.48 7.30 19.05
CA LYS A 170 -16.37 6.35 19.31
C LYS A 170 -15.01 6.90 18.89
N ILE A 171 -14.93 7.55 17.72
CA ILE A 171 -13.64 8.01 17.19
C ILE A 171 -13.20 9.37 17.76
N LYS A 172 -14.12 10.26 18.10
CA LYS A 172 -13.78 11.62 18.53
C LYS A 172 -12.88 11.65 19.78
N PRO A 173 -13.12 10.87 20.85
CA PRO A 173 -12.21 10.83 22.00
C PRO A 173 -10.80 10.32 21.64
N LEU A 174 -10.67 9.43 20.65
CA LEU A 174 -9.35 8.97 20.16
C LEU A 174 -8.62 10.13 19.49
N LEU A 175 -9.29 10.82 18.57
CA LEU A 175 -8.71 11.98 17.86
C LEU A 175 -8.32 13.12 18.81
N GLU A 176 -9.12 13.40 19.83
CA GLU A 176 -8.80 14.40 20.86
C GLU A 176 -7.54 14.05 21.66
N ASN A 177 -7.20 12.76 21.74
CA ASN A 177 -5.98 12.25 22.38
C ASN A 177 -4.86 11.91 21.37
N GLY A 178 -4.92 12.40 20.13
CA GLY A 178 -3.92 12.17 19.09
C GLY A 178 -3.85 10.73 18.58
N LYS A 179 -4.86 9.88 18.93
CA LYS A 179 -4.91 8.48 18.47
C LYS A 179 -5.66 8.36 17.16
N PRO A 180 -5.23 7.46 16.27
CA PRO A 180 -5.87 7.29 14.97
C PRO A 180 -7.27 6.67 15.09
N ALA A 181 -8.22 7.16 14.28
CA ALA A 181 -9.60 6.70 14.28
C ALA A 181 -9.74 5.22 13.87
N ARG A 182 -8.79 4.65 13.11
CA ARG A 182 -8.77 3.24 12.71
C ARG A 182 -8.68 2.26 13.89
N THR A 183 -8.23 2.72 15.06
CA THR A 183 -8.14 1.89 16.28
C THR A 183 -9.47 1.77 17.03
N ALA A 184 -10.53 2.47 16.60
CA ALA A 184 -11.84 2.37 17.19
C ALA A 184 -12.53 1.03 16.85
N ASP A 185 -13.26 0.47 17.82
CA ASP A 185 -14.12 -0.70 17.59
C ASP A 185 -15.41 -0.25 16.89
N LEU A 186 -15.41 -0.29 15.57
CA LEU A 186 -16.51 0.13 14.70
C LEU A 186 -17.18 -1.06 14.04
N THR A 187 -18.50 -1.05 14.00
CA THR A 187 -19.28 -1.99 13.18
C THR A 187 -19.14 -1.67 11.69
N ASP A 188 -19.51 -2.60 10.81
CA ASP A 188 -19.43 -2.36 9.38
C ASP A 188 -20.34 -1.22 8.91
N ASP A 189 -21.53 -1.10 9.50
CA ASP A 189 -22.46 0.02 9.22
C ASP A 189 -21.83 1.37 9.64
N GLU A 190 -21.14 1.42 10.78
CA GLU A 190 -20.43 2.61 11.24
C GLU A 190 -19.25 2.97 10.32
N LYS A 191 -18.48 1.97 9.83
CA LYS A 191 -17.41 2.18 8.84
C LYS A 191 -17.98 2.74 7.54
N ILE A 192 -19.09 2.18 7.05
CA ILE A 192 -19.77 2.66 5.84
C ILE A 192 -20.24 4.11 6.04
N ALA A 193 -20.84 4.44 7.19
CA ALA A 193 -21.32 5.80 7.49
C ALA A 193 -20.17 6.83 7.55
N LEU A 194 -18.97 6.41 7.99
CA LEU A 194 -17.79 7.28 8.04
C LEU A 194 -17.07 7.41 6.69
N TYR A 195 -17.34 6.53 5.73
CA TYR A 195 -16.57 6.44 4.46
C TYR A 195 -16.49 7.79 3.73
N ASP A 196 -17.62 8.47 3.57
CA ASP A 196 -17.68 9.79 2.92
C ASP A 196 -17.04 10.93 3.74
N SER A 197 -16.54 10.64 4.91
CA SER A 197 -15.83 11.63 5.72
C SER A 197 -14.37 11.77 5.31
N HIS A 198 -13.84 10.82 4.53
CA HIS A 198 -12.46 10.78 4.03
C HIS A 198 -11.43 11.09 5.13
N LEU A 199 -11.62 10.48 6.32
CA LEU A 199 -10.72 10.69 7.45
C LEU A 199 -9.35 10.09 7.13
N ILE A 200 -8.31 10.87 7.40
CA ILE A 200 -6.92 10.49 7.15
C ILE A 200 -6.52 9.35 8.11
N THR A 201 -6.88 9.47 9.37
CA THR A 201 -6.54 8.49 10.42
C THR A 201 -7.35 7.19 10.35
N MET A 202 -8.34 7.10 9.44
CA MET A 202 -9.02 5.84 9.08
C MET A 202 -8.27 5.05 8.01
N LYS A 203 -7.32 5.66 7.30
CA LYS A 203 -6.53 4.97 6.29
C LYS A 203 -5.64 3.89 6.91
N PRO A 204 -5.45 2.76 6.22
CA PRO A 204 -4.42 1.80 6.60
C PRO A 204 -3.05 2.48 6.63
N GLN A 205 -2.24 2.13 7.62
CA GLN A 205 -0.91 2.72 7.82
C GLN A 205 0.10 1.64 8.17
N MET A 206 1.34 1.83 7.70
CA MET A 206 2.49 1.08 8.14
C MET A 206 3.60 2.03 8.59
N TYR A 207 4.49 1.52 9.44
CA TYR A 207 5.70 2.22 9.85
C TYR A 207 6.91 1.69 9.09
N VAL A 208 7.75 2.59 8.59
CA VAL A 208 8.99 2.27 7.91
C VAL A 208 10.15 2.71 8.79
N CYS A 209 10.75 1.77 9.51
CA CYS A 209 11.95 2.01 10.32
C CYS A 209 13.14 2.20 9.40
N ASN A 210 13.62 3.43 9.24
CA ASN A 210 14.87 3.70 8.54
C ASN A 210 16.03 3.52 9.51
N VAL A 211 16.89 2.53 9.24
CA VAL A 211 18.02 2.13 10.08
C VAL A 211 19.36 2.33 9.35
N ASP A 212 20.45 2.16 10.05
CA ASP A 212 21.78 1.93 9.48
C ASP A 212 22.02 0.43 9.21
N GLU A 213 23.17 0.10 8.67
CA GLU A 213 23.55 -1.27 8.34
C GLU A 213 23.62 -2.19 9.57
N ASP A 214 24.04 -1.66 10.73
CA ASP A 214 24.07 -2.43 11.98
C ASP A 214 22.66 -2.72 12.48
N GLY A 215 21.81 -1.72 12.48
CA GLY A 215 20.38 -1.87 12.82
C GLY A 215 19.65 -2.84 11.89
N MET A 216 20.06 -2.91 10.60
CA MET A 216 19.50 -3.88 9.66
C MET A 216 19.89 -5.32 10.00
N LYS A 217 21.15 -5.56 10.42
CA LYS A 217 21.67 -6.89 10.76
C LYS A 217 21.22 -7.38 12.14
N ASN A 218 21.29 -6.50 13.12
CA ASN A 218 21.19 -6.88 14.54
C ASN A 218 19.89 -6.40 15.20
N GLY A 219 19.15 -5.49 14.56
CA GLY A 219 18.06 -4.75 15.18
C GLY A 219 18.57 -3.70 16.18
N ASN A 220 17.67 -2.91 16.74
CA ASN A 220 17.96 -1.97 17.81
C ASN A 220 16.71 -1.62 18.63
N GLU A 221 16.89 -0.89 19.74
CA GLU A 221 15.81 -0.50 20.64
C GLU A 221 14.77 0.41 19.99
N TYR A 222 15.17 1.19 18.99
CA TYR A 222 14.27 2.06 18.23
C TYR A 222 13.25 1.26 17.43
N ILE A 223 13.70 0.19 16.75
CA ILE A 223 12.82 -0.73 16.03
C ILE A 223 11.80 -1.38 16.97
N GLU A 224 12.25 -1.85 18.14
CA GLU A 224 11.37 -2.49 19.11
C GLU A 224 10.32 -1.50 19.66
N THR A 225 10.69 -0.23 19.84
CA THR A 225 9.76 0.83 20.22
C THR A 225 8.68 1.02 19.16
N VAL A 226 9.07 1.09 17.86
CA VAL A 226 8.11 1.23 16.76
C VAL A 226 7.21 0.00 16.64
N LYS A 227 7.76 -1.21 16.76
CA LYS A 227 6.98 -2.47 16.73
C LYS A 227 5.92 -2.52 17.83
N LYS A 228 6.24 -2.04 19.02
CA LYS A 228 5.29 -1.98 20.13
C LYS A 228 4.12 -1.05 19.81
N ILE A 229 4.40 0.15 19.33
CA ILE A 229 3.37 1.12 18.93
C ILE A 229 2.52 0.55 17.79
N ALA A 230 3.16 -0.03 16.77
CA ALA A 230 2.47 -0.63 15.63
C ALA A 230 1.52 -1.76 16.06
N ALA A 231 1.94 -2.61 17.00
CA ALA A 231 1.12 -3.69 17.52
C ALA A 231 -0.12 -3.16 18.27
N GLU A 232 0.00 -2.05 19.02
CA GLU A 232 -1.12 -1.40 19.70
C GLU A 232 -2.13 -0.79 18.71
N GLU A 233 -1.66 -0.35 17.53
CA GLU A 233 -2.50 0.27 16.49
C GLU A 233 -2.97 -0.71 15.41
N GLY A 234 -2.50 -1.96 15.42
CA GLY A 234 -2.75 -2.94 14.36
C GLY A 234 -2.11 -2.56 13.02
N SER A 235 -0.93 -1.91 13.07
CA SER A 235 -0.18 -1.47 11.91
C SER A 235 1.01 -2.39 11.63
N ASP A 236 1.44 -2.49 10.36
CA ASP A 236 2.63 -3.23 9.96
C ASP A 236 3.90 -2.41 10.17
N VAL A 237 5.04 -3.12 10.28
CA VAL A 237 6.38 -2.51 10.38
C VAL A 237 7.28 -3.10 9.31
N VAL A 238 7.94 -2.23 8.54
CA VAL A 238 8.98 -2.58 7.58
C VAL A 238 10.29 -1.93 8.02
N VAL A 239 11.39 -2.69 7.99
CA VAL A 239 12.73 -2.19 8.33
C VAL A 239 13.52 -2.01 7.04
N ILE A 240 14.09 -0.83 6.84
CA ILE A 240 14.84 -0.47 5.63
C ILE A 240 16.10 0.29 6.03
N CYS A 241 17.21 0.02 5.36
CA CYS A 241 18.38 0.90 5.39
C CYS A 241 18.38 1.77 4.11
N GLY A 242 17.89 3.00 4.22
CA GLY A 242 17.72 3.87 3.06
C GLY A 242 19.02 4.16 2.29
N LYS A 243 20.16 4.19 2.99
CA LYS A 243 21.49 4.33 2.38
C LYS A 243 21.83 3.10 1.52
N PHE A 244 21.65 1.90 2.09
CA PHE A 244 21.86 0.63 1.40
C PHE A 244 20.97 0.48 0.16
N GLU A 245 19.70 0.86 0.28
CA GLU A 245 18.78 0.81 -0.86
C GLU A 245 19.18 1.77 -1.99
N ALA A 246 19.72 2.94 -1.65
CA ALA A 246 20.22 3.88 -2.66
C ALA A 246 21.45 3.30 -3.37
N GLU A 247 22.39 2.70 -2.63
CA GLU A 247 23.57 2.05 -3.22
C GLU A 247 23.15 0.85 -4.10
N LEU A 248 22.19 0.04 -3.66
CA LEU A 248 21.65 -1.08 -4.44
C LEU A 248 20.94 -0.62 -5.72
N ALA A 249 20.27 0.52 -5.68
CA ALA A 249 19.58 1.08 -6.85
C ALA A 249 20.55 1.56 -7.93
N ASP A 250 21.73 2.05 -7.55
CA ASP A 250 22.77 2.54 -8.46
C ASP A 250 23.56 1.39 -9.16
N MET A 251 23.44 0.16 -8.67
CA MET A 251 24.07 -1.00 -9.30
C MET A 251 23.33 -1.39 -10.57
N GLU A 252 24.03 -1.82 -11.61
CA GLU A 252 23.41 -2.28 -12.87
C GLU A 252 23.39 -3.81 -12.97
N ASP A 253 24.42 -4.49 -12.45
CA ASP A 253 24.58 -5.93 -12.57
C ASP A 253 23.69 -6.68 -11.55
N PRO A 254 22.79 -7.57 -12.00
CA PRO A 254 21.96 -8.37 -11.13
C PRO A 254 22.72 -9.33 -10.20
N GLU A 255 23.89 -9.84 -10.63
CA GLU A 255 24.72 -10.74 -9.81
C GLU A 255 25.37 -9.95 -8.67
N GLU A 256 25.91 -8.75 -8.96
CA GLU A 256 26.44 -7.85 -7.93
C GLU A 256 25.36 -7.45 -6.91
N LYS A 257 24.13 -7.19 -7.35
CA LYS A 257 23.00 -6.91 -6.45
C LYS A 257 22.73 -8.06 -5.48
N LEU A 258 22.76 -9.29 -5.98
CA LEU A 258 22.54 -10.48 -5.14
C LEU A 258 23.66 -10.70 -4.13
N GLU A 259 24.91 -10.49 -4.52
CA GLU A 259 26.07 -10.55 -3.63
C GLU A 259 25.94 -9.49 -2.53
N PHE A 260 25.63 -8.25 -2.91
CA PHE A 260 25.47 -7.14 -1.98
C PHE A 260 24.34 -7.36 -0.98
N LEU A 261 23.21 -7.91 -1.40
CA LEU A 261 22.11 -8.34 -0.49
C LEU A 261 22.58 -9.44 0.47
N SER A 262 23.36 -10.40 -0.04
CA SER A 262 23.83 -11.54 0.77
C SER A 262 24.81 -11.12 1.86
N GLU A 263 25.60 -10.06 1.68
CA GLU A 263 26.52 -9.51 2.70
C GLU A 263 25.77 -9.02 3.95
N LEU A 264 24.54 -8.55 3.78
CA LEU A 264 23.65 -8.19 4.88
C LEU A 264 22.76 -9.35 5.36
N GLY A 265 22.90 -10.55 4.74
CA GLY A 265 22.04 -11.69 5.04
C GLY A 265 20.60 -11.53 4.54
N LEU A 266 20.37 -10.61 3.57
CA LEU A 266 19.07 -10.34 3.00
C LEU A 266 18.81 -11.23 1.78
N LYS A 267 17.55 -11.63 1.60
CA LYS A 267 17.09 -12.38 0.43
C LYS A 267 16.56 -11.47 -0.67
N GLU A 268 16.15 -10.27 -0.31
CA GLU A 268 15.56 -9.27 -1.18
C GLU A 268 15.77 -7.85 -0.61
N SER A 269 15.58 -6.83 -1.42
CA SER A 269 15.71 -5.44 -0.99
C SER A 269 14.58 -5.03 -0.03
N GLY A 270 14.85 -4.08 0.85
CA GLY A 270 13.83 -3.51 1.73
C GLY A 270 12.73 -2.78 0.94
N LEU A 271 13.06 -2.22 -0.22
CA LEU A 271 12.08 -1.62 -1.13
C LEU A 271 11.10 -2.66 -1.69
N ALA A 272 11.56 -3.87 -2.00
CA ALA A 272 10.69 -4.98 -2.43
C ALA A 272 9.73 -5.39 -1.30
N VAL A 273 10.24 -5.47 -0.06
CA VAL A 273 9.41 -5.73 1.13
C VAL A 273 8.39 -4.61 1.33
N LEU A 274 8.80 -3.34 1.20
CA LEU A 274 7.91 -2.18 1.32
C LEU A 274 6.81 -2.19 0.26
N ALA A 275 7.16 -2.46 -1.00
CA ALA A 275 6.19 -2.52 -2.10
C ALA A 275 5.14 -3.62 -1.84
N ARG A 276 5.57 -4.79 -1.39
CA ARG A 276 4.67 -5.91 -1.06
C ARG A 276 3.78 -5.59 0.15
N ALA A 277 4.34 -4.99 1.19
CA ALA A 277 3.56 -4.57 2.36
C ALA A 277 2.50 -3.53 1.99
N ALA A 278 2.86 -2.50 1.20
CA ALA A 278 1.93 -1.51 0.69
C ALA A 278 0.81 -2.14 -0.16
N TYR A 279 1.17 -3.07 -1.05
CA TYR A 279 0.23 -3.80 -1.89
C TYR A 279 -0.81 -4.58 -1.09
N HIS A 280 -0.36 -5.32 -0.08
CA HIS A 280 -1.25 -6.07 0.80
C HIS A 280 -2.12 -5.16 1.66
N LEU A 281 -1.55 -4.08 2.18
CA LEU A 281 -2.25 -3.11 3.01
C LEU A 281 -3.37 -2.37 2.25
N MET A 282 -3.20 -2.18 0.92
CA MET A 282 -4.24 -1.69 0.02
C MET A 282 -5.35 -2.71 -0.28
N GLY A 283 -5.25 -3.94 0.24
CA GLY A 283 -6.20 -5.02 -0.06
C GLY A 283 -6.09 -5.54 -1.49
N LEU A 284 -4.94 -5.38 -2.13
CA LEU A 284 -4.71 -5.81 -3.50
C LEU A 284 -4.33 -7.30 -3.56
N ARG A 285 -4.63 -7.91 -4.70
CA ARG A 285 -4.29 -9.29 -5.05
C ARG A 285 -3.81 -9.34 -6.49
N THR A 286 -3.09 -10.41 -6.82
CA THR A 286 -2.53 -10.62 -8.14
C THR A 286 -3.14 -11.87 -8.76
N PHE A 287 -3.69 -11.75 -9.96
CA PHE A 287 -3.87 -12.91 -10.84
C PHE A 287 -2.86 -12.83 -12.00
N LEU A 288 -2.63 -13.97 -12.63
CA LEU A 288 -1.58 -14.12 -13.63
C LEU A 288 -2.20 -14.54 -14.96
N THR A 289 -1.65 -14.04 -16.05
CA THR A 289 -1.86 -14.58 -17.39
C THR A 289 -0.53 -15.11 -17.91
N ALA A 290 -0.55 -16.25 -18.56
CA ALA A 290 0.64 -16.93 -19.03
C ALA A 290 0.51 -17.33 -20.51
N GLY A 291 1.54 -17.05 -21.30
CA GLY A 291 1.63 -17.38 -22.71
C GLY A 291 3.02 -17.16 -23.25
N GLU A 292 3.27 -17.65 -24.48
CA GLU A 292 4.57 -17.49 -25.17
C GLU A 292 4.89 -16.04 -25.50
N ASP A 293 3.89 -15.21 -25.78
CA ASP A 293 4.12 -13.79 -26.10
C ASP A 293 4.28 -12.94 -24.86
N GLU A 294 3.45 -13.16 -23.84
CA GLU A 294 3.49 -12.37 -22.58
C GLU A 294 3.06 -13.24 -21.39
N CYS A 295 3.82 -13.14 -20.29
CA CYS A 295 3.38 -13.48 -18.94
C CYS A 295 3.23 -12.18 -18.14
N ARG A 296 2.06 -12.00 -17.51
CA ARG A 296 1.77 -10.76 -16.81
C ARG A 296 1.05 -10.99 -15.49
N ALA A 297 1.45 -10.20 -14.49
CA ALA A 297 0.79 -10.06 -13.21
C ALA A 297 -0.19 -8.88 -13.24
N TRP A 298 -1.46 -9.15 -12.93
CA TRP A 298 -2.54 -8.18 -12.97
C TRP A 298 -3.03 -7.86 -11.57
N THR A 299 -3.17 -6.58 -11.26
CA THR A 299 -3.63 -6.10 -9.96
C THR A 299 -5.15 -6.03 -9.90
N ILE A 300 -5.75 -6.63 -8.87
CA ILE A 300 -7.17 -6.57 -8.53
C ILE A 300 -7.35 -6.26 -7.05
N HIS A 301 -8.57 -5.88 -6.65
CA HIS A 301 -8.92 -5.82 -5.23
C HIS A 301 -9.37 -7.20 -4.72
N ALA A 302 -9.03 -7.49 -3.47
CA ALA A 302 -9.56 -8.67 -2.79
C ALA A 302 -11.10 -8.65 -2.81
N GLY A 303 -11.71 -9.74 -3.29
CA GLY A 303 -13.16 -9.82 -3.46
C GLY A 303 -13.66 -9.44 -4.86
N ASP A 304 -12.79 -9.06 -5.78
CA ASP A 304 -13.20 -8.82 -7.16
C ASP A 304 -13.63 -10.11 -7.86
N THR A 305 -14.75 -10.02 -8.58
CA THR A 305 -15.30 -11.13 -9.38
C THR A 305 -14.54 -11.29 -10.69
N ALA A 306 -14.65 -12.46 -11.31
CA ALA A 306 -14.00 -12.75 -12.59
C ALA A 306 -14.29 -11.72 -13.71
N PRO A 307 -15.52 -11.17 -13.89
CA PRO A 307 -15.75 -10.08 -14.84
C PRO A 307 -14.98 -8.82 -14.53
N LYS A 308 -14.91 -8.42 -13.24
CA LYS A 308 -14.13 -7.25 -12.82
C LYS A 308 -12.64 -7.44 -13.07
N ALA A 309 -12.12 -8.62 -12.76
CA ALA A 309 -10.72 -8.97 -13.03
C ALA A 309 -10.43 -8.95 -14.55
N ALA A 310 -11.34 -9.45 -15.37
CA ALA A 310 -11.25 -9.35 -16.83
C ALA A 310 -11.23 -7.90 -17.31
N GLY A 311 -11.98 -7.02 -16.64
CA GLY A 311 -12.05 -5.58 -16.90
C GLY A 311 -10.73 -4.86 -16.67
N VAL A 312 -9.87 -5.36 -15.80
CA VAL A 312 -8.51 -4.81 -15.59
C VAL A 312 -7.63 -5.00 -16.84
N ILE A 313 -7.86 -6.07 -17.59
CA ILE A 313 -7.16 -6.29 -18.87
C ILE A 313 -7.72 -5.34 -19.94
N HIS A 314 -9.03 -5.34 -20.12
CA HIS A 314 -9.72 -4.44 -21.04
C HIS A 314 -11.20 -4.36 -20.70
N THR A 315 -11.80 -3.17 -20.87
CA THR A 315 -13.24 -2.96 -20.59
C THR A 315 -14.17 -3.85 -21.40
N ASP A 316 -13.78 -4.27 -22.60
CA ASP A 316 -14.57 -5.18 -23.43
C ASP A 316 -14.57 -6.60 -22.87
N PHE A 317 -13.52 -7.01 -22.16
CA PHE A 317 -13.47 -8.32 -21.48
C PHE A 317 -14.48 -8.38 -20.34
N GLU A 318 -14.68 -7.30 -19.60
CA GLU A 318 -15.71 -7.22 -18.57
C GLU A 318 -17.11 -7.29 -19.18
N LYS A 319 -17.38 -6.45 -20.19
CA LYS A 319 -18.69 -6.37 -20.83
C LYS A 319 -19.08 -7.65 -21.55
N GLY A 320 -18.14 -8.24 -22.28
CA GLY A 320 -18.33 -9.45 -23.06
C GLY A 320 -18.02 -10.74 -22.30
N PHE A 321 -17.82 -10.72 -20.99
CA PHE A 321 -17.39 -11.85 -20.19
C PHE A 321 -18.34 -13.07 -20.36
N ILE A 322 -17.75 -14.22 -20.71
CA ILE A 322 -18.46 -15.49 -20.84
C ILE A 322 -18.09 -16.43 -19.67
N LYS A 323 -16.79 -16.70 -19.49
CA LYS A 323 -16.24 -17.56 -18.44
C LYS A 323 -14.76 -17.29 -18.23
N ALA A 324 -14.24 -17.70 -17.08
CA ALA A 324 -12.81 -17.79 -16.79
C ALA A 324 -12.38 -19.26 -16.74
N GLU A 325 -11.34 -19.60 -17.47
CA GLU A 325 -10.65 -20.88 -17.36
C GLU A 325 -9.46 -20.65 -16.45
N THR A 326 -9.40 -21.33 -15.29
CA THR A 326 -8.45 -21.00 -14.23
C THR A 326 -7.87 -22.22 -13.53
N TYR A 327 -6.66 -22.10 -13.06
CA TYR A 327 -5.99 -23.01 -12.13
C TYR A 327 -5.09 -22.20 -11.19
N SER A 328 -4.77 -22.74 -10.02
CA SER A 328 -3.84 -22.06 -9.10
C SER A 328 -2.40 -22.22 -9.58
N PHE A 329 -1.55 -21.24 -9.28
CA PHE A 329 -0.12 -21.35 -9.52
C PHE A 329 0.49 -22.59 -8.84
N ASP A 330 0.06 -22.88 -7.60
CA ASP A 330 0.53 -24.06 -6.86
C ASP A 330 0.18 -25.38 -7.56
N ASP A 331 -1.00 -25.47 -8.20
CA ASP A 331 -1.34 -26.64 -8.99
C ASP A 331 -0.42 -26.78 -10.21
N LEU A 332 -0.02 -25.66 -10.85
CA LEU A 332 0.94 -25.71 -11.95
C LEU A 332 2.33 -26.20 -11.52
N VAL A 333 2.80 -25.73 -10.37
CA VAL A 333 4.07 -26.21 -9.78
C VAL A 333 3.99 -27.71 -9.46
N LYS A 334 2.86 -28.14 -8.86
CA LYS A 334 2.66 -29.53 -8.42
C LYS A 334 2.53 -30.52 -9.57
N TYR A 335 1.75 -30.20 -10.60
CA TYR A 335 1.41 -31.11 -11.69
C TYR A 335 2.26 -30.91 -12.95
N GLY A 336 2.95 -29.81 -13.05
CA GLY A 336 3.91 -29.57 -14.10
C GLY A 336 3.37 -29.07 -15.45
N SER A 337 2.10 -29.36 -15.81
CA SER A 337 1.51 -28.88 -17.06
C SER A 337 -0.01 -28.71 -16.96
N GLU A 338 -0.60 -27.90 -17.85
CA GLU A 338 -2.07 -27.76 -17.93
C GLU A 338 -2.79 -29.07 -18.25
N ALA A 339 -2.17 -29.94 -19.03
CA ALA A 339 -2.73 -31.25 -19.36
C ALA A 339 -2.89 -32.12 -18.11
N GLU A 340 -1.87 -32.13 -17.25
CA GLU A 340 -1.87 -32.86 -15.99
C GLU A 340 -2.79 -32.23 -14.95
N ILE A 341 -2.89 -30.87 -14.90
CA ILE A 341 -3.86 -30.17 -14.07
C ILE A 341 -5.30 -30.57 -14.48
N LYS A 342 -5.58 -30.63 -15.77
CA LYS A 342 -6.87 -31.09 -16.31
C LYS A 342 -7.15 -32.55 -15.94
N ALA A 343 -6.18 -33.43 -16.09
CA ALA A 343 -6.28 -34.83 -15.70
C ALA A 343 -6.53 -35.01 -14.20
N ALA A 344 -5.96 -34.16 -13.37
CA ALA A 344 -6.13 -34.09 -11.91
C ALA A 344 -7.48 -33.44 -11.49
N GLY A 345 -8.27 -32.91 -12.42
CA GLY A 345 -9.54 -32.23 -12.13
C GLY A 345 -9.37 -30.88 -11.41
N LYS A 346 -8.20 -30.26 -11.55
CA LYS A 346 -7.86 -28.94 -10.90
C LYS A 346 -8.00 -27.76 -11.85
N TYR A 347 -8.18 -28.01 -13.14
CA TYR A 347 -8.53 -26.99 -14.12
C TYR A 347 -10.02 -26.67 -14.02
N ARG A 348 -10.33 -25.44 -13.64
CA ARG A 348 -11.67 -24.98 -13.32
C ARG A 348 -12.23 -24.11 -14.42
N ILE A 349 -13.54 -24.15 -14.60
CA ILE A 349 -14.30 -23.25 -15.47
C ILE A 349 -15.23 -22.49 -14.57
N GLU A 350 -14.99 -21.17 -14.43
CA GLU A 350 -15.65 -20.32 -13.47
C GLU A 350 -16.56 -19.29 -14.16
N GLY A 351 -17.67 -18.98 -13.51
CA GLY A 351 -18.67 -18.03 -13.97
C GLY A 351 -18.50 -16.64 -13.41
N LYS A 352 -19.55 -15.81 -13.57
CA LYS A 352 -19.53 -14.37 -13.20
C LYS A 352 -19.37 -14.10 -11.70
N GLU A 353 -19.82 -15.02 -10.87
CA GLU A 353 -19.78 -14.88 -9.38
C GLU A 353 -18.48 -15.37 -8.75
N TYR A 354 -17.56 -15.90 -9.58
CA TYR A 354 -16.27 -16.36 -9.06
C TYR A 354 -15.44 -15.20 -8.52
N ILE A 355 -15.03 -15.31 -7.27
CA ILE A 355 -14.10 -14.38 -6.63
C ILE A 355 -12.67 -14.83 -6.94
N VAL A 356 -11.94 -14.03 -7.69
CA VAL A 356 -10.56 -14.34 -8.11
C VAL A 356 -9.65 -14.41 -6.88
N GLN A 357 -8.84 -15.47 -6.84
CA GLN A 357 -7.89 -15.70 -5.76
C GLN A 357 -6.50 -15.22 -6.15
N ASP A 358 -5.71 -14.85 -5.14
CA ASP A 358 -4.30 -14.48 -5.35
C ASP A 358 -3.51 -15.68 -5.91
N GLY A 359 -2.79 -15.47 -7.01
CA GLY A 359 -2.05 -16.53 -7.69
C GLY A 359 -2.86 -17.40 -8.63
N ASP A 360 -4.12 -17.09 -8.89
CA ASP A 360 -4.85 -17.73 -9.99
C ASP A 360 -4.18 -17.44 -11.34
N VAL A 361 -3.96 -18.45 -12.15
CA VAL A 361 -3.57 -18.30 -13.56
C VAL A 361 -4.85 -18.41 -14.38
N ILE A 362 -5.20 -17.35 -15.12
CA ILE A 362 -6.53 -17.21 -15.72
C ILE A 362 -6.44 -16.94 -17.22
N PHE A 363 -7.32 -17.61 -17.96
CA PHE A 363 -7.64 -17.33 -19.35
C PHE A 363 -9.11 -16.94 -19.48
N PHE A 364 -9.39 -15.66 -19.80
CA PHE A 364 -10.74 -15.17 -19.96
C PHE A 364 -11.30 -15.47 -21.36
N LYS A 365 -12.52 -15.99 -21.42
CA LYS A 365 -13.32 -16.10 -22.64
C LYS A 365 -14.36 -14.99 -22.64
N PHE A 366 -14.36 -14.23 -23.70
CA PHE A 366 -15.28 -13.09 -23.89
C PHE A 366 -15.76 -13.04 -25.33
N ASN A 367 -16.86 -12.35 -25.55
CA ASN A 367 -17.40 -12.04 -26.89
C ASN A 367 -17.68 -10.53 -26.95
N VAL A 368 -17.19 -9.87 -27.99
CA VAL A 368 -17.38 -8.44 -28.23
C VAL A 368 -18.52 -8.23 -29.21
#